data_bc73b1da9e0155fb47fc753a23ea73ce
#
_entry.id   bc73b1da9e0155fb47fc753a23ea73ce
#
_cell.length_a   1.000
_cell.length_b   1.000
_cell.length_c   1.000
_cell.angle_alpha   90.00
_cell.angle_beta   90.00
_cell.angle_gamma   90.00
#
_symmetry.space_group_name_H-M   'P 1'
#
loop_
_entity.id
_entity.type
_entity.pdbx_description
1 polymer ?
#
loop_
_entity_poly.entity_id
_entity_poly.type
_entity_poly.pdbx_seq_one_letter_code
_entity_poly.pdbx_strand_id
1 'polypeptide(L)'
;ANILNGTRIIITKSDGKEITFTSTTGVASAQQFKNETNSDTTATNLKNAINTANSASLTGVTATVTGAIITLTEVTPTGLGYLTLTSLDQSRVKGISQTKAECESVAVIPTDDTEYQVWVIVKRTVNGITRRYVEYLNVFDFDKNDKTTFNFLDSALSYSGAAVTTLSGLDHLEGQVVGVLTDGATHPNRTVTSGAISLDRSATSVKVGLNYTSLLQTMRLNAGSQDGTSQGKTKRIYDITVRMFETIGVEVGSNLSDMERIPFRNSADLMDEGIPPFTGDKQVEFRGNYETDGFIYVRQTQPLPFTILSLYPRLVTNDG
;
A
#
# COMPACT_ATOMS: atom_id res chain seq x y z
N ALA A 1 20.53 -23.40 -2.23
CA ALA A 1 20.11 -24.27 -1.12
C ALA A 1 18.65 -24.66 -1.31
N ASN A 2 18.33 -25.93 -1.11
CA ASN A 2 16.99 -26.46 -1.35
C ASN A 2 16.05 -26.13 -0.16
N ILE A 3 14.78 -25.94 -0.43
CA ILE A 3 13.75 -25.72 0.60
C ILE A 3 13.61 -27.00 1.47
N LEU A 4 13.43 -26.86 2.76
CA LEU A 4 13.23 -28.01 3.64
C LEU A 4 11.82 -28.61 3.47
N ASN A 5 11.70 -29.92 3.69
CA ASN A 5 10.39 -30.58 3.71
C ASN A 5 9.51 -29.98 4.81
N GLY A 6 8.24 -29.73 4.50
CA GLY A 6 7.31 -29.08 5.43
C GLY A 6 7.41 -27.54 5.47
N THR A 7 8.29 -26.91 4.69
CA THR A 7 8.33 -25.45 4.59
C THR A 7 6.99 -24.91 4.10
N ARG A 8 6.45 -23.94 4.82
CA ARG A 8 5.18 -23.29 4.47
C ARG A 8 5.46 -21.93 3.82
N ILE A 9 4.83 -21.72 2.69
CA ILE A 9 4.85 -20.45 1.94
C ILE A 9 3.43 -19.91 1.95
N ILE A 10 3.25 -18.72 2.48
CA ILE A 10 1.96 -18.04 2.56
C ILE A 10 1.97 -16.91 1.53
N ILE A 11 0.99 -16.91 0.66
CA ILE A 11 0.76 -15.83 -0.30
C ILE A 11 -0.48 -15.08 0.18
N THR A 12 -0.33 -13.79 0.44
CA THR A 12 -1.43 -12.89 0.81
C THR A 12 -1.70 -11.95 -0.35
N LYS A 13 -2.91 -11.95 -0.85
CA LYS A 13 -3.39 -11.05 -1.90
C LYS A 13 -3.57 -9.62 -1.41
N SER A 14 -3.68 -8.70 -2.35
CA SER A 14 -4.00 -7.29 -2.06
C SER A 14 -5.33 -7.09 -1.31
N ASP A 15 -6.27 -8.04 -1.42
CA ASP A 15 -7.55 -8.05 -0.70
C ASP A 15 -7.48 -8.69 0.71
N GLY A 16 -6.29 -9.08 1.16
CA GLY A 16 -6.06 -9.72 2.45
C GLY A 16 -6.29 -11.23 2.49
N LYS A 17 -6.73 -11.85 1.40
CA LYS A 17 -6.90 -13.31 1.35
C LYS A 17 -5.57 -14.02 1.34
N GLU A 18 -5.45 -15.07 2.13
CA GLU A 18 -4.24 -15.86 2.28
C GLU A 18 -4.42 -17.29 1.78
N ILE A 19 -3.38 -17.82 1.17
CA ILE A 19 -3.27 -19.24 0.88
C ILE A 19 -1.89 -19.74 1.26
N THR A 20 -1.86 -20.93 1.86
CA THR A 20 -0.62 -21.57 2.28
C THR A 20 -0.28 -22.73 1.36
N PHE A 21 0.96 -22.75 0.89
CA PHE A 21 1.55 -23.86 0.16
C PHE A 21 2.59 -24.54 1.04
N THR A 22 2.58 -25.87 1.10
CA THR A 22 3.52 -26.65 1.91
C THR A 22 4.41 -27.52 1.03
N SER A 23 5.70 -27.46 1.24
CA SER A 23 6.64 -28.33 0.52
C SER A 23 6.57 -29.77 1.00
N THR A 24 6.65 -30.74 0.09
CA THR A 24 6.68 -32.16 0.38
C THR A 24 7.73 -32.87 -0.45
N THR A 25 8.31 -33.95 0.07
CA THR A 25 9.19 -34.84 -0.69
C THR A 25 8.42 -35.98 -1.37
N GLY A 26 7.15 -36.18 -0.99
CA GLY A 26 6.27 -37.18 -1.57
C GLY A 26 5.45 -36.68 -2.74
N VAL A 27 4.34 -37.37 -3.04
CA VAL A 27 3.37 -36.92 -4.04
C VAL A 27 2.63 -35.71 -3.49
N ALA A 28 2.66 -34.60 -4.24
CA ALA A 28 1.99 -33.35 -3.85
C ALA A 28 0.48 -33.48 -4.00
N SER A 29 -0.28 -33.08 -2.97
CA SER A 29 -1.72 -32.89 -2.99
C SER A 29 -2.08 -31.42 -3.22
N ALA A 30 -3.36 -31.07 -3.17
CA ALA A 30 -3.80 -29.68 -3.29
C ALA A 30 -3.07 -28.78 -2.26
N GLN A 31 -2.59 -27.63 -2.73
CA GLN A 31 -1.81 -26.66 -1.94
C GLN A 31 -0.46 -27.22 -1.43
N GLN A 32 0.06 -28.27 -2.07
CA GLN A 32 1.39 -28.78 -1.84
C GLN A 32 2.22 -28.68 -3.12
N PHE A 33 3.53 -28.58 -2.97
CA PHE A 33 4.47 -28.66 -4.10
C PHE A 33 5.63 -29.58 -3.74
N LYS A 34 6.07 -30.33 -4.74
CA LYS A 34 7.16 -31.26 -4.54
C LYS A 34 8.50 -30.52 -4.47
N ASN A 35 9.23 -30.79 -3.40
CA ASN A 35 10.59 -30.31 -3.19
C ASN A 35 11.56 -31.29 -3.83
N GLU A 36 12.37 -30.82 -4.77
CA GLU A 36 13.36 -31.59 -5.49
C GLU A 36 14.78 -31.14 -5.12
N THR A 37 15.78 -31.93 -5.49
CA THR A 37 17.19 -31.57 -5.28
C THR A 37 17.63 -30.37 -6.12
N ASN A 38 16.96 -30.13 -7.24
CA ASN A 38 17.18 -28.97 -8.12
C ASN A 38 16.20 -27.86 -7.73
N SER A 39 16.74 -26.64 -7.51
CA SER A 39 15.94 -25.45 -7.16
C SER A 39 14.99 -25.02 -8.27
N ASP A 40 15.38 -25.16 -9.54
CA ASP A 40 14.56 -24.75 -10.68
C ASP A 40 13.34 -25.66 -10.84
N THR A 41 13.55 -26.97 -10.61
CA THR A 41 12.44 -27.94 -10.60
C THR A 41 11.51 -27.68 -9.44
N THR A 42 12.02 -27.39 -8.25
CA THR A 42 11.23 -27.03 -7.08
C THR A 42 10.41 -25.75 -7.34
N ALA A 43 11.02 -24.73 -7.95
CA ALA A 43 10.34 -23.50 -8.33
C ALA A 43 9.23 -23.75 -9.37
N THR A 44 9.48 -24.62 -10.33
CA THR A 44 8.47 -25.03 -11.32
C THR A 44 7.28 -25.76 -10.68
N ASN A 45 7.55 -26.64 -9.72
CA ASN A 45 6.50 -27.34 -8.97
C ASN A 45 5.65 -26.36 -8.15
N LEU A 46 6.27 -25.39 -7.46
CA LEU A 46 5.54 -24.36 -6.74
C LEU A 46 4.73 -23.46 -7.67
N LYS A 47 5.29 -23.02 -8.80
CA LYS A 47 4.55 -22.27 -9.83
C LYS A 47 3.30 -23.02 -10.27
N ASN A 48 3.42 -24.33 -10.54
CA ASN A 48 2.28 -25.15 -10.98
C ASN A 48 1.22 -25.26 -9.88
N ALA A 49 1.63 -25.44 -8.61
CA ALA A 49 0.70 -25.47 -7.48
C ALA A 49 -0.06 -24.13 -7.32
N ILE A 50 0.63 -22.99 -7.46
CA ILE A 50 0.02 -21.66 -7.39
C ILE A 50 -0.99 -21.47 -8.52
N ASN A 51 -0.62 -21.78 -9.78
CA ASN A 51 -1.48 -21.58 -10.93
C ASN A 51 -2.69 -22.55 -10.92
N THR A 52 -2.54 -23.75 -10.34
CA THR A 52 -3.67 -24.66 -10.10
C THR A 52 -4.60 -24.11 -9.02
N ALA A 53 -4.08 -23.56 -7.95
CA ALA A 53 -4.86 -22.94 -6.88
C ALA A 53 -5.53 -21.61 -7.31
N ASN A 54 -4.98 -20.93 -8.32
CA ASN A 54 -5.57 -19.71 -8.89
C ASN A 54 -7.02 -19.91 -9.35
N SER A 55 -7.36 -21.06 -9.88
CA SER A 55 -8.72 -21.36 -10.34
C SER A 55 -9.71 -21.59 -9.19
N ALA A 56 -9.26 -21.87 -7.97
CA ALA A 56 -10.12 -22.25 -6.85
C ALA A 56 -10.09 -21.26 -5.67
N SER A 57 -8.92 -20.71 -5.31
CA SER A 57 -8.75 -19.95 -4.07
C SER A 57 -7.93 -18.66 -4.23
N LEU A 58 -7.07 -18.57 -5.24
CA LEU A 58 -6.20 -17.42 -5.53
C LEU A 58 -6.61 -16.69 -6.83
N THR A 59 -7.90 -16.54 -7.08
CA THR A 59 -8.40 -15.90 -8.31
C THR A 59 -7.64 -14.61 -8.60
N GLY A 60 -7.04 -14.51 -9.80
CA GLY A 60 -6.31 -13.32 -10.25
C GLY A 60 -4.81 -13.29 -9.89
N VAL A 61 -4.26 -14.27 -9.18
CA VAL A 61 -2.81 -14.39 -8.97
C VAL A 61 -2.23 -15.40 -9.96
N THR A 62 -1.22 -15.01 -10.71
CA THR A 62 -0.47 -15.89 -11.62
C THR A 62 0.99 -15.99 -11.19
N ALA A 63 1.59 -17.14 -11.43
CA ALA A 63 3.00 -17.37 -11.18
C ALA A 63 3.72 -17.73 -12.49
N THR A 64 4.86 -17.09 -12.72
CA THR A 64 5.81 -17.45 -13.76
C THR A 64 7.14 -17.86 -13.14
N VAL A 65 7.97 -18.61 -13.86
CA VAL A 65 9.26 -19.07 -13.35
C VAL A 65 10.36 -18.83 -14.37
N THR A 66 11.53 -18.39 -13.88
CA THR A 66 12.78 -18.29 -14.65
C THR A 66 13.91 -18.81 -13.77
N GLY A 67 14.43 -20.02 -14.09
CA GLY A 67 15.33 -20.73 -13.19
C GLY A 67 14.68 -20.99 -11.82
N ALA A 68 15.37 -20.65 -10.75
CA ALA A 68 14.88 -20.79 -9.38
C ALA A 68 14.01 -19.60 -8.90
N ILE A 69 13.71 -18.62 -9.74
CA ILE A 69 12.97 -17.41 -9.39
C ILE A 69 11.52 -17.57 -9.82
N ILE A 70 10.60 -17.37 -8.90
CA ILE A 70 9.15 -17.31 -9.16
C ILE A 70 8.71 -15.87 -9.08
N THR A 71 8.08 -15.39 -10.14
CA THR A 71 7.41 -14.09 -10.18
C THR A 71 5.93 -14.27 -10.00
N LEU A 72 5.36 -13.62 -8.99
CA LEU A 72 3.93 -13.59 -8.73
C LEU A 72 3.35 -12.29 -9.27
N THR A 73 2.24 -12.39 -9.97
CA THR A 73 1.50 -11.25 -10.51
C THR A 73 0.03 -11.35 -10.13
N GLU A 74 -0.52 -10.31 -9.53
CA GLU A 74 -1.96 -10.16 -9.33
C GLU A 74 -2.53 -9.34 -10.49
N VAL A 75 -3.37 -9.97 -11.32
CA VAL A 75 -3.87 -9.41 -12.59
C VAL A 75 -4.89 -8.29 -12.36
N THR A 76 -5.68 -8.42 -11.30
CA THR A 76 -6.68 -7.41 -10.89
C THR A 76 -6.57 -7.23 -9.39
N PRO A 77 -5.72 -6.33 -8.91
CA PRO A 77 -5.67 -5.99 -7.49
C PRO A 77 -7.04 -5.43 -7.07
N THR A 78 -7.75 -6.16 -6.22
CA THR A 78 -9.08 -5.77 -5.72
C THR A 78 -9.02 -5.11 -4.36
N GLY A 79 -7.86 -5.18 -3.71
CA GLY A 79 -7.59 -4.57 -2.41
C GLY A 79 -6.49 -3.52 -2.52
N LEU A 80 -6.25 -2.83 -1.42
CA LEU A 80 -5.24 -1.78 -1.28
C LEU A 80 -3.97 -2.29 -0.57
N GLY A 81 -3.93 -3.60 -0.28
CA GLY A 81 -2.74 -4.29 0.17
C GLY A 81 -1.79 -4.64 -0.98
N TYR A 82 -0.62 -5.11 -0.63
CA TYR A 82 0.34 -5.64 -1.60
C TYR A 82 0.27 -7.15 -1.63
N LEU A 83 0.53 -7.74 -2.80
CA LEU A 83 0.80 -9.15 -2.89
C LEU A 83 2.07 -9.45 -2.08
N THR A 84 1.92 -10.16 -0.98
CA THR A 84 3.05 -10.49 -0.11
C THR A 84 3.32 -11.98 -0.08
N LEU A 85 4.58 -12.33 0.19
CA LEU A 85 5.02 -13.69 0.36
C LEU A 85 5.72 -13.82 1.70
N THR A 86 5.22 -14.73 2.55
CA THR A 86 5.80 -15.05 3.85
C THR A 86 6.22 -16.53 3.86
N SER A 87 7.40 -16.82 4.38
CA SER A 87 7.88 -18.17 4.56
C SER A 87 8.38 -18.39 5.98
N LEU A 88 8.15 -19.56 6.53
CA LEU A 88 8.76 -19.98 7.81
C LEU A 88 10.26 -20.22 7.67
N ASP A 89 10.76 -20.52 6.47
CA ASP A 89 12.19 -20.62 6.17
C ASP A 89 12.67 -19.41 5.38
N GLN A 90 12.76 -18.27 6.04
CA GLN A 90 13.18 -16.99 5.41
C GLN A 90 14.64 -16.99 4.95
N SER A 91 15.45 -17.95 5.40
CA SER A 91 16.83 -18.07 4.94
C SER A 91 16.93 -18.55 3.48
N ARG A 92 15.90 -19.21 2.97
CA ARG A 92 15.85 -19.87 1.66
C ARG A 92 14.77 -19.33 0.72
N VAL A 93 13.74 -18.69 1.28
CA VAL A 93 12.66 -18.08 0.52
C VAL A 93 12.63 -16.60 0.84
N LYS A 94 12.93 -15.77 -0.15
CA LYS A 94 12.83 -14.31 -0.04
C LYS A 94 11.70 -13.83 -0.91
N GLY A 95 10.74 -13.12 -0.31
CA GLY A 95 9.79 -12.32 -1.07
C GLY A 95 10.47 -11.04 -1.55
N ILE A 96 10.42 -10.78 -2.84
CA ILE A 96 10.90 -9.54 -3.43
C ILE A 96 9.67 -8.82 -3.98
N SER A 97 9.25 -7.74 -3.31
CA SER A 97 8.28 -6.82 -3.87
C SER A 97 8.98 -5.95 -4.92
N GLN A 98 8.41 -5.86 -6.12
CA GLN A 98 9.01 -5.05 -7.20
C GLN A 98 9.04 -3.55 -6.87
N THR A 99 8.17 -3.10 -5.97
CA THR A 99 8.06 -1.68 -5.58
C THR A 99 8.78 -1.37 -4.28
N LYS A 100 9.32 -2.37 -3.58
CA LYS A 100 10.01 -2.15 -2.30
C LYS A 100 11.33 -1.45 -2.54
N ALA A 101 11.46 -0.26 -1.96
CA ALA A 101 12.70 0.49 -1.93
C ALA A 101 13.63 -0.05 -0.83
N GLU A 102 14.91 -0.16 -1.13
CA GLU A 102 15.97 -0.44 -0.16
C GLU A 102 16.91 0.76 -0.12
N CYS A 103 16.98 1.44 1.02
CA CYS A 103 17.94 2.53 1.22
C CYS A 103 19.32 1.94 1.50
N GLU A 104 20.26 2.15 0.58
CA GLU A 104 21.65 1.65 0.70
C GLU A 104 22.57 2.68 1.36
N SER A 105 22.29 3.98 1.21
CA SER A 105 23.10 5.05 1.77
C SER A 105 22.27 6.31 1.99
N VAL A 106 22.68 7.12 2.95
CA VAL A 106 22.07 8.41 3.27
C VAL A 106 23.16 9.46 3.47
N ALA A 107 22.92 10.66 2.98
CA ALA A 107 23.76 11.83 3.22
C ALA A 107 22.88 13.05 3.50
N VAL A 108 23.36 13.92 4.38
CA VAL A 108 22.72 15.20 4.67
C VAL A 108 23.54 16.29 4.00
N ILE A 109 22.91 17.07 3.14
CA ILE A 109 23.54 18.13 2.37
C ILE A 109 22.96 19.47 2.83
N PRO A 110 23.78 20.43 3.28
CA PRO A 110 23.31 21.78 3.59
C PRO A 110 22.84 22.46 2.29
N THR A 111 21.68 23.10 2.35
CA THR A 111 21.18 23.98 1.29
C THR A 111 21.45 25.44 1.64
N ASP A 112 21.31 26.34 0.67
CA ASP A 112 21.57 27.77 0.87
C ASP A 112 20.58 28.45 1.85
N ASP A 113 19.45 27.80 2.16
CA ASP A 113 18.34 28.35 2.94
C ASP A 113 18.28 27.86 4.39
N THR A 114 19.39 27.65 5.06
CA THR A 114 19.43 27.24 6.49
C THR A 114 18.81 25.86 6.78
N GLU A 115 18.30 25.16 5.81
CA GLU A 115 17.74 23.82 5.94
C GLU A 115 18.70 22.76 5.41
N TYR A 116 18.63 21.58 6.00
CA TYR A 116 19.40 20.42 5.55
C TYR A 116 18.51 19.51 4.72
N GLN A 117 18.98 19.13 3.53
CA GLN A 117 18.29 18.19 2.67
C GLN A 117 18.88 16.78 2.85
N VAL A 118 18.01 15.81 3.07
CA VAL A 118 18.40 14.40 3.21
C VAL A 118 18.36 13.73 1.84
N TRP A 119 19.51 13.29 1.39
CA TRP A 119 19.71 12.56 0.14
C TRP A 119 19.90 11.09 0.43
N VAL A 120 19.27 10.23 -0.39
CA VAL A 120 19.30 8.78 -0.23
C VAL A 120 19.67 8.11 -1.55
N ILE A 121 20.46 7.03 -1.45
CA ILE A 121 20.64 6.12 -2.57
C ILE A 121 19.67 4.98 -2.36
N VAL A 122 18.68 4.91 -3.25
CA VAL A 122 17.59 3.93 -3.17
C VAL A 122 17.76 2.92 -4.28
N LYS A 123 17.77 1.65 -3.87
CA LYS A 123 17.75 0.51 -4.79
C LYS A 123 16.31 0.06 -4.99
N ARG A 124 15.87 0.06 -6.24
CA ARG A 124 14.53 -0.40 -6.65
C ARG A 124 14.61 -1.39 -7.77
N THR A 125 13.67 -2.31 -7.82
CA THR A 125 13.49 -3.19 -8.99
C THR A 125 12.30 -2.66 -9.79
N VAL A 126 12.59 -2.13 -10.97
CA VAL A 126 11.61 -1.58 -11.90
C VAL A 126 11.67 -2.39 -13.19
N ASN A 127 10.51 -2.90 -13.63
CA ASN A 127 10.38 -3.75 -14.82
C ASN A 127 11.39 -4.94 -14.83
N GLY A 128 11.55 -5.58 -13.68
CA GLY A 128 12.47 -6.72 -13.50
C GLY A 128 13.95 -6.36 -13.44
N ILE A 129 14.31 -5.08 -13.57
CA ILE A 129 15.70 -4.61 -13.54
C ILE A 129 15.95 -3.86 -12.23
N THR A 130 16.96 -4.27 -11.49
CA THR A 130 17.39 -3.58 -10.28
C THR A 130 18.30 -2.41 -10.64
N ARG A 131 17.90 -1.21 -10.21
CA ARG A 131 18.63 0.04 -10.42
C ARG A 131 18.78 0.80 -9.10
N ARG A 132 19.76 1.70 -9.07
CA ARG A 132 19.99 2.63 -7.97
C ARG A 132 19.61 4.04 -8.43
N TYR A 133 18.85 4.71 -7.60
CA TYR A 133 18.42 6.09 -7.82
C TYR A 133 18.97 6.95 -6.71
N VAL A 134 19.38 8.16 -7.05
CA VAL A 134 19.70 9.21 -6.08
C VAL A 134 18.43 10.03 -5.93
N GLU A 135 17.85 9.97 -4.75
CA GLU A 135 16.60 10.66 -4.42
C GLU A 135 16.83 11.55 -3.21
N TYR A 136 16.01 12.56 -3.01
CA TYR A 136 16.01 13.36 -1.78
C TYR A 136 14.63 13.33 -1.14
N LEU A 137 14.61 13.42 0.19
CA LEU A 137 13.37 13.57 0.92
C LEU A 137 12.88 15.00 0.75
N ASN A 138 11.71 15.14 0.16
CA ASN A 138 11.07 16.43 0.08
C ASN A 138 10.65 16.89 1.47
N VAL A 139 10.68 18.18 1.72
CA VAL A 139 10.19 18.76 2.98
C VAL A 139 8.70 18.46 3.10
N PHE A 140 8.26 18.04 4.28
CA PHE A 140 6.85 17.80 4.59
C PHE A 140 6.08 19.12 4.77
N ASP A 141 6.47 20.15 4.03
CA ASP A 141 5.79 21.42 4.01
C ASP A 141 5.08 21.60 2.68
N PHE A 142 3.77 21.78 2.73
CA PHE A 142 2.95 22.06 1.57
C PHE A 142 2.03 23.23 1.90
N ASP A 143 1.81 24.09 0.92
CA ASP A 143 0.83 25.18 1.08
C ASP A 143 -0.58 24.61 0.97
N LYS A 144 -1.34 24.62 2.08
CA LYS A 144 -2.75 24.20 2.09
C LYS A 144 -3.64 24.99 1.13
N ASN A 145 -3.23 26.20 0.77
CA ASN A 145 -3.97 27.06 -0.16
C ASN A 145 -3.57 26.82 -1.63
N ASP A 146 -2.39 26.21 -1.85
CA ASP A 146 -1.93 25.82 -3.17
C ASP A 146 -1.81 24.29 -3.29
N LYS A 147 -2.87 23.66 -3.76
CA LYS A 147 -2.97 22.21 -3.94
C LYS A 147 -1.93 21.65 -4.94
N THR A 148 -1.32 22.50 -5.78
CA THR A 148 -0.29 22.08 -6.73
C THR A 148 1.04 21.77 -6.06
N THR A 149 1.22 22.17 -4.80
CA THR A 149 2.40 21.87 -3.99
C THR A 149 2.39 20.45 -3.40
N PHE A 150 1.23 19.77 -3.39
CA PHE A 150 1.11 18.42 -2.84
C PHE A 150 2.01 17.44 -3.60
N ASN A 151 2.83 16.71 -2.85
CA ASN A 151 3.70 15.67 -3.40
C ASN A 151 3.87 14.53 -2.39
N PHE A 152 2.95 13.58 -2.40
CA PHE A 152 2.91 12.41 -1.52
C PHE A 152 3.09 11.13 -2.34
N LEU A 153 4.17 11.09 -3.13
CA LEU A 153 4.54 9.99 -4.01
C LEU A 153 6.03 9.67 -3.82
N ASP A 154 6.39 8.41 -3.95
CA ASP A 154 7.78 7.98 -3.98
C ASP A 154 8.35 8.07 -5.40
N SER A 155 9.65 8.33 -5.51
CA SER A 155 10.34 8.47 -6.81
C SER A 155 9.63 9.43 -7.76
N ALA A 156 9.12 10.54 -7.19
CA ALA A 156 8.22 11.45 -7.85
C ALA A 156 8.95 12.42 -8.78
N LEU A 157 8.33 12.70 -9.91
CA LEU A 157 8.67 13.82 -10.78
C LEU A 157 7.50 14.83 -10.83
N SER A 158 7.87 16.10 -10.97
CA SER A 158 6.93 17.21 -11.05
C SER A 158 7.04 17.90 -12.39
N TYR A 159 5.90 18.19 -12.97
CA TYR A 159 5.76 19.06 -14.14
C TYR A 159 4.98 20.32 -13.76
N SER A 160 5.43 21.46 -14.24
CA SER A 160 4.71 22.72 -14.16
C SER A 160 4.96 23.50 -15.44
N GLY A 161 3.90 23.87 -16.17
CA GLY A 161 4.04 24.54 -17.46
C GLY A 161 2.73 24.68 -18.22
N ALA A 162 2.83 24.75 -19.54
CA ALA A 162 1.64 24.77 -20.42
C ALA A 162 0.80 23.49 -20.21
N ALA A 163 -0.51 23.59 -20.40
CA ALA A 163 -1.42 22.46 -20.24
C ALA A 163 -1.05 21.30 -21.19
N VAL A 164 -0.82 20.12 -20.65
CA VAL A 164 -0.44 18.90 -21.38
C VAL A 164 -1.40 17.75 -21.08
N THR A 165 -1.57 16.86 -22.05
CA THR A 165 -2.29 15.58 -21.88
C THR A 165 -1.37 14.36 -21.91
N THR A 166 -0.08 14.56 -22.20
CA THR A 166 0.92 13.49 -22.20
C THR A 166 2.14 13.98 -21.46
N LEU A 167 2.66 13.16 -20.55
CA LEU A 167 3.86 13.45 -19.80
C LEU A 167 4.92 12.41 -20.14
N SER A 168 6.12 12.85 -20.47
CA SER A 168 7.28 12.01 -20.81
C SER A 168 8.42 12.19 -19.79
N GLY A 169 9.50 11.44 -19.94
CA GLY A 169 10.65 11.50 -19.02
C GLY A 169 10.51 10.57 -17.80
N LEU A 170 9.60 9.59 -17.90
CA LEU A 170 9.32 8.63 -16.82
C LEU A 170 10.04 7.28 -17.02
N ASP A 171 11.15 7.25 -17.78
CA ASP A 171 11.90 6.03 -18.08
C ASP A 171 12.37 5.26 -16.83
N HIS A 172 12.57 5.98 -15.72
CA HIS A 172 12.94 5.39 -14.42
C HIS A 172 11.82 4.56 -13.79
N LEU A 173 10.57 4.75 -14.23
CA LEU A 173 9.37 4.04 -13.78
C LEU A 173 8.73 3.17 -14.88
N GLU A 174 9.46 2.86 -15.95
CA GLU A 174 8.94 2.07 -17.08
C GLU A 174 8.24 0.78 -16.63
N GLY A 175 7.02 0.54 -17.12
CA GLY A 175 6.21 -0.61 -16.79
C GLY A 175 5.53 -0.57 -15.42
N GLN A 176 5.78 0.46 -14.59
CA GLN A 176 5.15 0.60 -13.27
C GLN A 176 3.78 1.29 -13.37
N VAL A 177 2.90 0.91 -12.45
CA VAL A 177 1.66 1.64 -12.20
C VAL A 177 1.98 2.81 -11.28
N VAL A 178 1.80 4.02 -11.78
CA VAL A 178 2.12 5.25 -11.06
C VAL A 178 0.86 5.98 -10.61
N GLY A 179 0.97 6.63 -9.46
CA GLY A 179 0.00 7.61 -8.99
C GLY A 179 0.20 8.94 -9.70
N VAL A 180 -0.89 9.64 -9.92
CA VAL A 180 -0.89 10.91 -10.63
C VAL A 180 -1.76 11.92 -9.90
N LEU A 181 -1.23 13.12 -9.70
CA LEU A 181 -1.95 14.31 -9.27
C LEU A 181 -1.93 15.32 -10.41
N THR A 182 -3.08 15.86 -10.76
CA THR A 182 -3.25 16.88 -11.80
C THR A 182 -3.90 18.11 -11.19
N ASP A 183 -3.21 19.25 -11.22
CA ASP A 183 -3.68 20.52 -10.65
C ASP A 183 -4.23 20.38 -9.22
N GLY A 184 -3.52 19.57 -8.40
CA GLY A 184 -3.85 19.30 -6.99
C GLY A 184 -5.02 18.32 -6.76
N ALA A 185 -5.56 17.71 -7.81
CA ALA A 185 -6.58 16.68 -7.71
C ALA A 185 -6.03 15.30 -8.09
N THR A 186 -6.58 14.26 -7.51
CA THR A 186 -6.23 12.88 -7.85
C THR A 186 -6.70 12.54 -9.27
N HIS A 187 -5.84 11.86 -10.00
CA HIS A 187 -6.12 11.30 -11.31
C HIS A 187 -6.06 9.76 -11.22
N PRO A 188 -6.78 9.01 -12.05
CA PRO A 188 -6.62 7.57 -12.11
C PRO A 188 -5.17 7.15 -12.35
N ASN A 189 -4.73 6.08 -11.70
CA ASN A 189 -3.40 5.54 -11.89
C ASN A 189 -3.13 5.23 -13.37
N ARG A 190 -1.88 5.37 -13.78
CA ARG A 190 -1.41 5.10 -15.15
C ARG A 190 -0.24 4.13 -15.13
N THR A 191 -0.13 3.33 -16.18
CA THR A 191 1.07 2.52 -16.41
C THR A 191 2.00 3.30 -17.32
N VAL A 192 3.27 3.41 -16.92
CA VAL A 192 4.28 4.05 -17.74
C VAL A 192 4.62 3.15 -18.92
N THR A 193 4.54 3.69 -20.13
CA THR A 193 4.84 2.99 -21.38
C THR A 193 5.71 3.87 -22.25
N SER A 194 6.86 3.38 -22.67
CA SER A 194 7.86 4.12 -23.44
C SER A 194 8.25 5.46 -22.77
N GLY A 195 8.46 5.41 -21.45
CA GLY A 195 8.83 6.56 -20.65
C GLY A 195 7.73 7.63 -20.52
N ALA A 196 6.47 7.33 -20.85
CA ALA A 196 5.39 8.31 -20.86
C ALA A 196 4.08 7.77 -20.26
N ILE A 197 3.19 8.71 -19.89
CA ILE A 197 1.80 8.45 -19.51
C ILE A 197 0.86 9.42 -20.24
N SER A 198 -0.39 9.00 -20.44
CA SER A 198 -1.46 9.86 -20.98
C SER A 198 -2.44 10.22 -19.86
N LEU A 199 -2.85 11.47 -19.83
CA LEU A 199 -3.84 12.01 -18.89
C LEU A 199 -5.23 12.05 -19.54
N ASP A 200 -6.28 11.88 -18.75
CA ASP A 200 -7.68 11.97 -19.22
C ASP A 200 -8.10 13.42 -19.48
N ARG A 201 -7.39 14.36 -18.85
CA ARG A 201 -7.63 15.80 -19.01
C ARG A 201 -6.30 16.54 -19.08
N SER A 202 -6.30 17.68 -19.74
CA SER A 202 -5.12 18.55 -19.75
C SER A 202 -4.88 19.13 -18.35
N ALA A 203 -3.61 19.25 -17.98
CA ALA A 203 -3.20 19.78 -16.68
C ALA A 203 -1.95 20.66 -16.84
N THR A 204 -1.83 21.67 -15.99
CA THR A 204 -0.70 22.61 -15.94
C THR A 204 0.32 22.23 -14.89
N SER A 205 -0.12 21.55 -13.83
CA SER A 205 0.73 21.00 -12.77
C SER A 205 0.45 19.51 -12.62
N VAL A 206 1.49 18.68 -12.78
CA VAL A 206 1.36 17.23 -12.65
C VAL A 206 2.45 16.69 -11.74
N LYS A 207 2.06 15.84 -10.79
CA LYS A 207 2.98 15.05 -9.98
C LYS A 207 2.77 13.58 -10.34
N VAL A 208 3.85 12.87 -10.64
CA VAL A 208 3.81 11.45 -11.02
C VAL A 208 4.86 10.69 -10.23
N GLY A 209 4.49 9.56 -9.66
CA GLY A 209 5.42 8.72 -8.89
C GLY A 209 4.78 7.43 -8.42
N LEU A 210 5.49 6.69 -7.60
CA LEU A 210 5.00 5.46 -7.03
C LEU A 210 4.07 5.75 -5.86
N ASN A 211 2.87 5.19 -5.89
CA ASN A 211 1.95 5.26 -4.75
C ASN A 211 2.46 4.42 -3.59
N TYR A 212 2.25 4.92 -2.39
CA TYR A 212 2.36 4.15 -1.16
C TYR A 212 1.07 4.24 -0.36
N THR A 213 0.83 3.24 0.47
CA THR A 213 -0.32 3.22 1.38
C THR A 213 0.15 3.55 2.78
N SER A 214 -0.37 4.62 3.35
CA SER A 214 -0.19 4.92 4.76
C SER A 214 -1.25 4.18 5.56
N LEU A 215 -0.83 3.33 6.48
CA LEU A 215 -1.71 2.51 7.30
C LEU A 215 -1.35 2.67 8.78
N LEU A 216 -2.37 2.97 9.58
CA LEU A 216 -2.29 2.96 11.03
C LEU A 216 -3.25 1.89 11.55
N GLN A 217 -2.76 1.02 12.41
CA GLN A 217 -3.57 0.10 13.22
C GLN A 217 -3.38 0.48 14.68
N THR A 218 -4.47 0.71 15.39
CA THR A 218 -4.39 0.97 16.84
C THR A 218 -3.99 -0.29 17.58
N MET A 219 -3.55 -0.13 18.82
CA MET A 219 -3.52 -1.24 19.75
C MET A 219 -4.94 -1.67 20.14
N ARG A 220 -5.07 -2.84 20.78
CA ARG A 220 -6.34 -3.30 21.33
C ARG A 220 -6.92 -2.24 22.25
N LEU A 221 -8.15 -1.87 21.99
CA LEU A 221 -8.83 -0.88 22.83
C LEU A 221 -9.14 -1.48 24.21
N ASN A 222 -8.69 -0.79 25.23
CA ASN A 222 -9.01 -1.09 26.60
C ASN A 222 -9.75 0.10 27.22
N ALA A 223 -11.06 0.00 27.29
CA ALA A 223 -11.89 0.96 28.01
C ALA A 223 -12.05 0.46 29.46
N GLY A 224 -11.51 1.20 30.41
CA GLY A 224 -11.74 0.94 31.82
C GLY A 224 -13.22 1.18 32.16
N SER A 225 -13.86 0.26 32.88
CA SER A 225 -15.18 0.43 33.46
C SER A 225 -15.09 0.30 34.97
N GLN A 226 -16.18 0.65 35.69
CA GLN A 226 -16.25 0.41 37.14
C GLN A 226 -16.08 -1.07 37.51
N ASP A 227 -16.36 -1.97 36.55
CA ASP A 227 -16.30 -3.42 36.70
C ASP A 227 -14.96 -4.02 36.24
N GLY A 228 -13.92 -3.21 36.06
CA GLY A 228 -12.57 -3.65 35.69
C GLY A 228 -12.20 -3.42 34.23
N THR A 229 -11.20 -4.20 33.75
CA THR A 229 -10.71 -4.06 32.36
C THR A 229 -11.70 -4.60 31.34
N SER A 230 -11.75 -3.99 30.16
CA SER A 230 -12.49 -4.51 29.00
C SER A 230 -11.69 -5.56 28.19
N GLN A 231 -10.49 -5.94 28.66
CA GLN A 231 -9.72 -7.01 28.03
C GLN A 231 -10.43 -8.35 28.26
N GLY A 232 -10.55 -9.13 27.20
CA GLY A 232 -11.27 -10.42 27.24
C GLY A 232 -12.80 -10.29 27.08
N LYS A 233 -13.36 -9.10 27.23
CA LYS A 233 -14.78 -8.87 26.98
C LYS A 233 -15.02 -8.66 25.47
N THR A 234 -16.18 -9.10 25.00
CA THR A 234 -16.62 -8.79 23.63
C THR A 234 -16.99 -7.31 23.56
N LYS A 235 -16.49 -6.62 22.56
CA LYS A 235 -16.72 -5.19 22.34
C LYS A 235 -17.12 -4.90 20.90
N ARG A 236 -17.94 -3.86 20.71
CA ARG A 236 -18.33 -3.35 19.41
C ARG A 236 -18.09 -1.85 19.37
N ILE A 237 -17.30 -1.41 18.41
CA ILE A 237 -17.14 0.00 18.08
C ILE A 237 -18.24 0.35 17.08
N TYR A 238 -19.05 1.35 17.36
CA TYR A 238 -20.17 1.75 16.50
C TYR A 238 -20.01 3.15 15.90
N ASP A 239 -19.10 3.94 16.46
CA ASP A 239 -18.85 5.32 16.05
C ASP A 239 -17.40 5.69 16.33
N ILE A 240 -16.83 6.51 15.47
CA ILE A 240 -15.49 7.06 15.67
C ILE A 240 -15.45 8.52 15.26
N THR A 241 -14.91 9.37 16.11
CA THR A 241 -14.54 10.73 15.74
C THR A 241 -13.05 10.79 15.50
N VAL A 242 -12.68 11.23 14.29
CA VAL A 242 -11.28 11.37 13.84
C VAL A 242 -10.91 12.84 13.83
N ARG A 243 -9.91 13.21 14.63
CA ARG A 243 -9.32 14.56 14.61
C ARG A 243 -8.17 14.59 13.63
N MET A 244 -8.28 15.47 12.66
CA MET A 244 -7.36 15.58 11.53
C MET A 244 -6.78 16.98 11.41
N PHE A 245 -5.59 17.07 10.85
CA PHE A 245 -4.94 18.32 10.49
C PHE A 245 -4.54 18.29 9.02
N GLU A 246 -5.05 19.23 8.22
CA GLU A 246 -4.75 19.39 6.79
C GLU A 246 -4.79 18.07 6.02
N THR A 247 -5.89 17.33 6.13
CA THR A 247 -6.01 15.95 5.66
C THR A 247 -7.14 15.79 4.64
N ILE A 248 -6.93 14.93 3.63
CA ILE A 248 -7.95 14.54 2.63
C ILE A 248 -7.85 13.03 2.35
N GLY A 249 -8.97 12.39 2.03
CA GLY A 249 -8.98 11.05 1.42
C GLY A 249 -8.82 9.89 2.40
N VAL A 250 -9.06 10.08 3.67
CA VAL A 250 -8.92 9.07 4.74
C VAL A 250 -10.02 8.01 4.67
N GLU A 251 -9.63 6.77 4.91
CA GLU A 251 -10.51 5.63 5.11
C GLU A 251 -10.32 5.07 6.53
N VAL A 252 -11.43 4.64 7.15
CA VAL A 252 -11.43 4.08 8.51
C VAL A 252 -12.23 2.79 8.52
N GLY A 253 -11.78 1.77 9.25
CA GLY A 253 -12.48 0.49 9.31
C GLY A 253 -12.03 -0.40 10.46
N SER A 254 -12.81 -1.46 10.73
CA SER A 254 -12.48 -2.49 11.70
C SER A 254 -11.46 -3.51 11.17
N ASN A 255 -11.35 -3.62 9.85
CA ASN A 255 -10.39 -4.46 9.16
C ASN A 255 -10.07 -3.87 7.77
N LEU A 256 -9.04 -4.38 7.11
CA LEU A 256 -8.56 -3.86 5.82
C LEU A 256 -9.51 -4.15 4.64
N SER A 257 -10.45 -5.09 4.78
CA SER A 257 -11.42 -5.43 3.76
C SER A 257 -12.74 -4.66 3.89
N ASP A 258 -12.98 -4.01 5.03
CA ASP A 258 -14.18 -3.23 5.31
C ASP A 258 -13.78 -1.83 5.80
N MET A 259 -13.32 -1.03 4.85
CA MET A 259 -12.87 0.34 5.08
C MET A 259 -13.92 1.32 4.52
N GLU A 260 -14.31 2.28 5.31
CA GLU A 260 -15.24 3.34 4.92
C GLU A 260 -14.48 4.65 4.66
N ARG A 261 -14.75 5.26 3.51
CA ARG A 261 -14.14 6.54 3.14
C ARG A 261 -14.85 7.69 3.85
N ILE A 262 -14.08 8.52 4.53
CA ILE A 262 -14.60 9.75 5.15
C ILE A 262 -14.93 10.77 4.06
N PRO A 263 -16.16 11.30 3.99
CA PRO A 263 -16.51 12.34 3.01
C PRO A 263 -15.89 13.68 3.39
N PHE A 264 -15.13 14.27 2.45
CA PHE A 264 -14.51 15.58 2.64
C PHE A 264 -15.20 16.67 1.84
N ARG A 265 -15.77 16.35 0.68
CA ARG A 265 -16.42 17.32 -0.18
C ARG A 265 -17.72 17.85 0.43
N ASN A 266 -17.89 19.15 0.40
CA ASN A 266 -19.09 19.85 0.80
C ASN A 266 -19.85 20.36 -0.45
N SER A 267 -21.10 20.75 -0.26
CA SER A 267 -21.95 21.29 -1.34
C SER A 267 -21.45 22.63 -1.91
N ALA A 268 -20.59 23.33 -1.17
CA ALA A 268 -19.97 24.58 -1.61
C ALA A 268 -18.69 24.40 -2.44
N ASP A 269 -18.13 23.18 -2.47
CA ASP A 269 -16.89 22.90 -3.19
C ASP A 269 -17.18 22.77 -4.69
N LEU A 270 -16.37 23.44 -5.52
CA LEU A 270 -16.46 23.34 -6.98
C LEU A 270 -16.15 21.92 -7.45
N MET A 271 -16.94 21.43 -8.41
CA MET A 271 -16.86 20.02 -8.85
C MET A 271 -15.64 19.71 -9.71
N ASP A 272 -15.06 20.72 -10.36
CA ASP A 272 -13.91 20.64 -11.26
C ASP A 272 -12.57 20.95 -10.57
N GLU A 273 -12.61 21.25 -9.25
CA GLU A 273 -11.40 21.50 -8.46
C GLU A 273 -11.12 20.39 -7.44
N GLY A 274 -9.84 20.26 -7.07
CA GLY A 274 -9.43 19.44 -5.93
C GLY A 274 -10.03 19.95 -4.62
N ILE A 275 -10.35 19.05 -3.71
CA ILE A 275 -10.91 19.41 -2.40
C ILE A 275 -9.82 20.06 -1.55
N PRO A 276 -10.11 21.13 -0.79
CA PRO A 276 -9.14 21.71 0.14
C PRO A 276 -8.89 20.74 1.34
N PRO A 277 -7.67 20.76 1.91
CA PRO A 277 -7.37 20.01 3.12
C PRO A 277 -8.28 20.42 4.28
N PHE A 278 -8.74 19.44 5.02
CA PHE A 278 -9.63 19.61 6.17
C PHE A 278 -8.84 19.57 7.48
N THR A 279 -9.14 20.52 8.37
CA THR A 279 -8.66 20.52 9.76
C THR A 279 -9.85 20.54 10.69
N GLY A 280 -9.90 19.60 11.62
CA GLY A 280 -10.99 19.49 12.61
C GLY A 280 -11.39 18.06 12.88
N ASP A 281 -12.61 17.90 13.43
CA ASP A 281 -13.18 16.63 13.82
C ASP A 281 -14.21 16.17 12.79
N LYS A 282 -14.10 14.91 12.36
CA LYS A 282 -15.14 14.24 11.59
C LYS A 282 -15.60 12.99 12.31
N GLN A 283 -16.92 12.91 12.49
CA GLN A 283 -17.58 11.73 13.04
C GLN A 283 -17.97 10.81 11.88
N VAL A 284 -17.68 9.53 12.06
CA VAL A 284 -17.95 8.48 11.08
C VAL A 284 -18.63 7.32 11.78
N GLU A 285 -19.72 6.82 11.20
CA GLU A 285 -20.33 5.58 11.63
C GLU A 285 -19.35 4.43 11.38
N PHE A 286 -19.05 3.67 12.43
CA PHE A 286 -18.06 2.61 12.35
C PHE A 286 -18.77 1.25 12.30
N ARG A 287 -18.59 0.52 11.20
CA ARG A 287 -19.22 -0.79 10.98
C ARG A 287 -18.46 -1.90 11.68
N GLY A 288 -18.26 -1.77 12.98
CA GLY A 288 -17.63 -2.80 13.80
C GLY A 288 -18.56 -3.96 14.12
N ASN A 289 -18.04 -5.18 14.05
CA ASN A 289 -18.70 -6.35 14.61
C ASN A 289 -18.36 -6.48 16.11
N TYR A 290 -19.05 -7.39 16.79
CA TYR A 290 -18.66 -7.79 18.15
C TYR A 290 -17.38 -8.64 18.07
N GLU A 291 -16.31 -8.16 18.67
CA GLU A 291 -15.00 -8.83 18.69
C GLU A 291 -14.29 -8.57 20.02
N THR A 292 -13.31 -9.39 20.34
CA THR A 292 -12.52 -9.28 21.58
C THR A 292 -11.38 -8.28 21.47
N ASP A 293 -10.86 -8.03 20.27
CA ASP A 293 -9.67 -7.21 20.06
C ASP A 293 -9.98 -5.72 19.91
N GLY A 294 -10.97 -5.34 19.10
CA GLY A 294 -11.41 -3.94 18.91
C GLY A 294 -10.32 -3.08 18.29
N PHE A 295 -9.75 -3.49 17.15
CA PHE A 295 -8.81 -2.69 16.40
C PHE A 295 -9.52 -1.63 15.56
N ILE A 296 -8.84 -0.50 15.36
CA ILE A 296 -9.21 0.53 14.40
C ILE A 296 -8.09 0.64 13.38
N TYR A 297 -8.45 0.56 12.12
CA TYR A 297 -7.55 0.80 10.99
C TYR A 297 -7.87 2.15 10.39
N VAL A 298 -6.83 2.95 10.13
CA VAL A 298 -6.94 4.21 9.39
C VAL A 298 -5.97 4.14 8.23
N ARG A 299 -6.44 4.44 7.03
CA ARG A 299 -5.68 4.24 5.80
C ARG A 299 -5.80 5.43 4.87
N GLN A 300 -4.70 5.74 4.18
CA GLN A 300 -4.65 6.62 3.04
C GLN A 300 -3.99 5.90 1.87
N THR A 301 -4.67 5.86 0.74
CA THR A 301 -4.22 5.16 -0.48
C THR A 301 -3.98 6.11 -1.65
N GLN A 302 -4.41 7.34 -1.52
CA GLN A 302 -4.23 8.38 -2.52
C GLN A 302 -3.01 9.24 -2.17
N PRO A 303 -2.33 9.84 -3.15
CA PRO A 303 -1.17 10.71 -2.90
C PRO A 303 -1.59 12.09 -2.37
N LEU A 304 -2.29 12.11 -1.25
CA LEU A 304 -2.87 13.31 -0.62
C LEU A 304 -2.36 13.46 0.81
N PRO A 305 -2.39 14.69 1.37
CA PRO A 305 -1.92 14.94 2.72
C PRO A 305 -2.74 14.16 3.76
N PHE A 306 -2.05 13.60 4.75
CA PHE A 306 -2.63 12.73 5.76
C PHE A 306 -1.96 12.92 7.13
N THR A 307 -2.66 13.59 8.04
CA THR A 307 -2.20 13.79 9.42
C THR A 307 -3.36 13.55 10.38
N ILE A 308 -3.26 12.49 11.17
CA ILE A 308 -4.21 12.14 12.21
C ILE A 308 -3.65 12.59 13.57
N LEU A 309 -4.41 13.41 14.27
CA LEU A 309 -4.03 13.91 15.59
C LEU A 309 -4.56 13.00 16.70
N SER A 310 -5.80 12.53 16.58
CA SER A 310 -6.40 11.63 17.57
C SER A 310 -7.63 10.91 17.03
N LEU A 311 -7.96 9.80 17.70
CA LEU A 311 -9.13 8.95 17.43
C LEU A 311 -9.95 8.85 18.71
N TYR A 312 -11.26 9.10 18.62
CA TYR A 312 -12.20 9.02 19.72
C TYR A 312 -13.27 7.96 19.40
N PRO A 313 -12.99 6.68 19.68
CA PRO A 313 -13.95 5.61 19.45
C PRO A 313 -15.05 5.59 20.51
N ARG A 314 -16.28 5.31 20.08
CA ARG A 314 -17.40 4.96 20.96
C ARG A 314 -17.66 3.47 20.84
N LEU A 315 -17.62 2.78 21.95
CA LEU A 315 -17.76 1.33 21.99
C LEU A 315 -18.76 0.89 23.08
N VAL A 316 -19.31 -0.28 22.85
CA VAL A 316 -20.12 -1.01 23.84
C VAL A 316 -19.40 -2.31 24.15
N THR A 317 -19.34 -2.67 25.43
CA THR A 317 -18.80 -3.96 25.90
C THR A 317 -19.94 -4.85 26.35
N ASN A 318 -19.79 -6.16 26.10
CA ASN A 318 -20.70 -7.17 26.59
C ASN A 318 -19.89 -8.22 27.38
N ASP A 319 -20.36 -8.58 28.53
CA ASP A 319 -19.69 -9.53 29.44
C ASP A 319 -19.95 -11.00 29.08
N GLY A 320 -20.77 -11.30 28.07
CA GLY A 320 -21.11 -12.64 27.61
C GLY A 320 -22.37 -13.17 28.30
#